data_3cdba32247fa0874f4d9e6e89db41a3f
#
_entry.id   3cdba32247fa0874f4d9e6e89db41a3f
#
_cell.length_a   1.000
_cell.length_b   1.000
_cell.length_c   1.000
_cell.angle_alpha   90.00
_cell.angle_beta   90.00
_cell.angle_gamma   90.00
#
_symmetry.space_group_name_H-M   'P 1'
#
loop_
_entity.id
_entity.type
_entity.pdbx_description
1 polymer ?
#
loop_
_entity_poly.entity_id
_entity_poly.type
_entity_poly.pdbx_seq_one_letter_code
_entity_poly.pdbx_strand_id
1 'polypeptide(L)'
;MRCWPHCKAHNSPLPPGFHRPDPASALQKSLPMTSSLLQRLGIALPIIQGPMTGSDTPALAAAVSAAGGLGMLGCGMRSPAAMAEAAAAVRQQTDRPFGMNLFVQATPNPDEATVQAAMERLAPLYAELGLQPQRPTQWCEDFAAQFEALVALRPAVASFTFGILDAAQVARLHAAGCLVVGTATTVAEARAWAQVGADVVCASGTEAGGHRGTFLGDFTASQVGTLALVPQCVDAVDIPVIAAGGIMDGRGIAAAQALGAQAVQMGTAFLACPESGIGPAYRQALAQAQDTDTRLTRVFSGRPARGIVNAMMEALAAEEDRVPAYPVQNALTGALRRAAAAQGRTSHLSLWAGQGVGAVRALPAGELVAVLADEWRAACGRLAAAA
;
A
#
# COMPACT_ATOMS: atom_id res chain seq x y z
N MET A 1 -21.86 20.76 -36.50
CA MET A 1 -20.60 20.52 -37.22
C MET A 1 -19.80 21.82 -37.24
N ARG A 2 -18.76 21.92 -36.45
CA ARG A 2 -17.73 22.97 -36.54
C ARG A 2 -16.38 22.29 -36.52
N CYS A 3 -15.63 22.39 -37.61
CA CYS A 3 -14.30 21.85 -37.81
C CYS A 3 -13.27 22.53 -36.90
N TRP A 4 -12.41 21.76 -36.27
CA TRP A 4 -11.22 22.23 -35.58
C TRP A 4 -10.10 22.51 -36.60
N PRO A 5 -9.34 23.63 -36.44
CA PRO A 5 -8.20 23.93 -37.32
C PRO A 5 -6.98 23.10 -36.96
N HIS A 6 -6.20 22.74 -37.97
CA HIS A 6 -4.98 21.95 -37.97
C HIS A 6 -3.94 22.43 -36.91
N CYS A 7 -3.60 21.54 -35.97
CA CYS A 7 -2.37 21.63 -35.19
C CYS A 7 -1.18 21.20 -36.08
N LYS A 8 -0.31 22.14 -36.39
CA LYS A 8 1.00 21.85 -37.01
C LYS A 8 1.87 21.14 -35.95
N ALA A 9 2.39 19.96 -36.32
CA ALA A 9 3.37 19.25 -35.53
C ALA A 9 4.64 20.09 -35.41
N HIS A 10 4.95 20.59 -34.21
CA HIS A 10 6.27 21.11 -33.88
C HIS A 10 7.21 19.93 -33.61
N ASN A 11 8.03 19.59 -34.61
CA ASN A 11 9.21 18.75 -34.44
C ASN A 11 10.30 19.60 -33.75
N SER A 12 10.30 19.68 -32.44
CA SER A 12 11.45 20.19 -31.69
C SER A 12 12.44 19.03 -31.46
N PRO A 13 13.76 19.21 -31.76
CA PRO A 13 14.73 18.16 -31.47
C PRO A 13 14.84 17.93 -29.97
N LEU A 14 14.89 16.65 -29.57
CA LEU A 14 15.11 16.22 -28.20
C LEU A 14 16.48 16.72 -27.69
N PRO A 15 16.60 17.07 -26.39
CA PRO A 15 17.87 17.54 -25.84
C PRO A 15 18.95 16.47 -25.95
N PRO A 16 20.22 16.83 -26.15
CA PRO A 16 21.33 15.89 -26.29
C PRO A 16 21.51 15.11 -24.97
N GLY A 17 21.47 13.78 -25.07
CA GLY A 17 21.60 12.86 -23.91
C GLY A 17 20.45 11.85 -23.75
N PHE A 18 19.39 11.93 -24.53
CA PHE A 18 18.34 10.92 -24.53
C PHE A 18 18.74 9.73 -25.40
N HIS A 19 19.39 8.72 -24.81
CA HIS A 19 19.48 7.40 -25.43
C HIS A 19 18.14 6.69 -25.22
N ARG A 20 17.39 6.44 -26.30
CA ARG A 20 16.36 5.41 -26.30
C ARG A 20 17.10 4.07 -26.18
N PRO A 21 16.78 3.23 -25.17
CA PRO A 21 17.33 1.88 -25.15
C PRO A 21 16.88 1.14 -26.41
N ASP A 22 17.82 0.38 -27.01
CA ASP A 22 17.54 -0.46 -28.16
C ASP A 22 16.45 -1.48 -27.79
N PRO A 23 15.29 -1.51 -28.48
CA PRO A 23 14.24 -2.46 -28.20
C PRO A 23 14.68 -3.93 -28.34
N ALA A 24 15.78 -4.21 -29.05
CA ALA A 24 16.34 -5.55 -29.16
C ALA A 24 17.11 -5.99 -27.89
N SER A 25 17.62 -5.07 -27.08
CA SER A 25 18.32 -5.39 -25.83
C SER A 25 17.37 -5.71 -24.67
N ALA A 26 16.12 -5.23 -24.71
CA ALA A 26 15.11 -5.49 -23.71
C ALA A 26 14.53 -6.93 -23.81
N LEU A 27 14.57 -7.56 -24.99
CA LEU A 27 14.05 -8.90 -25.22
C LEU A 27 15.00 -10.05 -24.81
N GLN A 28 16.24 -9.78 -24.46
CA GLN A 28 17.24 -10.81 -24.14
C GLN A 28 17.44 -11.08 -22.65
N LYS A 29 16.69 -10.45 -21.74
CA LYS A 29 16.64 -10.90 -20.34
C LYS A 29 15.70 -12.12 -20.28
N SER A 30 16.24 -13.32 -20.60
CA SER A 30 15.55 -14.60 -20.42
C SER A 30 14.99 -14.66 -18.98
N LEU A 31 13.68 -14.86 -18.85
CA LEU A 31 12.99 -15.12 -17.58
C LEU A 31 13.63 -16.34 -16.91
N PRO A 32 14.34 -16.19 -15.78
CA PRO A 32 14.69 -17.35 -14.97
C PRO A 32 13.43 -17.82 -14.26
N MET A 33 13.12 -19.10 -14.35
CA MET A 33 11.93 -19.76 -13.82
C MET A 33 11.79 -19.75 -12.29
N THR A 34 12.73 -19.17 -11.56
CA THR A 34 12.63 -18.76 -10.16
C THR A 34 13.26 -17.39 -10.02
N SER A 35 12.46 -16.35 -9.81
CA SER A 35 13.03 -15.01 -9.68
C SER A 35 13.98 -15.00 -8.49
N SER A 36 15.14 -14.36 -8.66
CA SER A 36 16.13 -14.18 -7.58
C SER A 36 15.48 -13.54 -6.34
N LEU A 37 14.42 -12.75 -6.53
CA LEU A 37 13.65 -12.14 -5.43
C LEU A 37 12.93 -13.17 -4.57
N LEU A 38 12.23 -14.15 -5.14
CA LEU A 38 11.50 -15.16 -4.35
C LEU A 38 12.45 -15.98 -3.48
N GLN A 39 13.64 -16.34 -4.01
CA GLN A 39 14.68 -17.01 -3.25
C GLN A 39 15.21 -16.13 -2.10
N ARG A 40 15.48 -14.85 -2.37
CA ARG A 40 15.92 -13.88 -1.34
C ARG A 40 14.87 -13.68 -0.25
N LEU A 41 13.58 -13.65 -0.62
CA LEU A 41 12.45 -13.54 0.32
C LEU A 41 12.16 -14.85 1.06
N GLY A 42 12.67 -15.98 0.59
CA GLY A 42 12.36 -17.31 1.16
C GLY A 42 10.91 -17.75 0.94
N ILE A 43 10.24 -17.28 -0.13
CA ILE A 43 8.85 -17.60 -0.47
C ILE A 43 8.76 -18.43 -1.74
N ALA A 44 7.68 -19.22 -1.85
CA ALA A 44 7.45 -20.10 -3.00
C ALA A 44 6.61 -19.45 -4.11
N LEU A 45 5.78 -18.47 -3.77
CA LEU A 45 4.79 -17.85 -4.65
C LEU A 45 5.06 -16.34 -4.75
N PRO A 46 4.85 -15.71 -5.92
CA PRO A 46 5.06 -14.29 -6.12
C PRO A 46 3.92 -13.43 -5.52
N ILE A 47 3.43 -13.82 -4.34
CA ILE A 47 2.24 -13.23 -3.70
C ILE A 47 2.65 -12.67 -2.34
N ILE A 48 2.44 -11.37 -2.16
CA ILE A 48 2.67 -10.65 -0.91
C ILE A 48 1.34 -10.08 -0.44
N GLN A 49 0.91 -10.43 0.78
CA GLN A 49 -0.19 -9.72 1.42
C GLN A 49 0.32 -8.34 1.84
N GLY A 50 -0.28 -7.28 1.30
CA GLY A 50 0.13 -5.91 1.57
C GLY A 50 -0.06 -5.52 3.04
N PRO A 51 0.82 -4.71 3.62
CA PRO A 51 0.63 -4.19 4.98
C PRO A 51 -0.62 -3.30 5.02
N MET A 52 -1.52 -3.59 5.97
CA MET A 52 -2.83 -2.93 6.08
C MET A 52 -3.04 -2.46 7.52
N THR A 53 -2.29 -1.42 7.92
CA THR A 53 -2.30 -0.87 9.28
C THR A 53 -3.74 -0.71 9.82
N GLY A 54 -4.04 -1.44 10.90
CA GLY A 54 -5.38 -1.48 11.52
C GLY A 54 -6.32 -2.53 10.93
N SER A 55 -5.96 -3.20 9.83
CA SER A 55 -6.76 -4.25 9.19
C SER A 55 -6.02 -5.59 9.07
N ASP A 56 -4.69 -5.60 9.13
CA ASP A 56 -3.93 -6.84 9.23
C ASP A 56 -3.83 -7.34 10.68
N THR A 57 -3.63 -8.64 10.81
CA THR A 57 -3.41 -9.33 12.08
C THR A 57 -2.21 -10.27 11.99
N PRO A 58 -1.63 -10.68 13.11
CA PRO A 58 -0.63 -11.76 13.11
C PRO A 58 -1.13 -13.05 12.47
N ALA A 59 -2.41 -13.39 12.66
CA ALA A 59 -3.02 -14.60 12.09
C ALA A 59 -3.08 -14.52 10.55
N LEU A 60 -3.47 -13.36 9.99
CA LEU A 60 -3.48 -13.15 8.54
C LEU A 60 -2.06 -13.28 7.96
N ALA A 61 -1.08 -12.58 8.55
CA ALA A 61 0.29 -12.61 8.08
C ALA A 61 0.89 -14.04 8.16
N ALA A 62 0.65 -14.75 9.25
CA ALA A 62 1.12 -16.13 9.44
C ALA A 62 0.48 -17.10 8.43
N ALA A 63 -0.82 -17.00 8.19
CA ALA A 63 -1.54 -17.87 7.25
C ALA A 63 -1.03 -17.69 5.81
N VAL A 64 -0.80 -16.44 5.36
CA VAL A 64 -0.24 -16.15 4.03
C VAL A 64 1.19 -16.68 3.91
N SER A 65 2.03 -16.48 4.93
CA SER A 65 3.41 -16.97 4.95
C SER A 65 3.47 -18.50 4.95
N ALA A 66 2.64 -19.16 5.74
CA ALA A 66 2.54 -20.61 5.79
C ALA A 66 2.10 -21.22 4.45
N ALA A 67 1.27 -20.50 3.68
CA ALA A 67 0.80 -20.91 2.35
C ALA A 67 1.82 -20.66 1.22
N GLY A 68 3.02 -20.16 1.54
CA GLY A 68 4.11 -19.95 0.58
C GLY A 68 4.20 -18.55 -0.05
N GLY A 69 3.35 -17.61 0.37
CA GLY A 69 3.47 -16.18 0.08
C GLY A 69 4.30 -15.45 1.14
N LEU A 70 4.20 -14.12 1.19
CA LEU A 70 4.77 -13.27 2.23
C LEU A 70 3.66 -12.52 2.96
N GLY A 71 3.42 -12.83 4.22
CA GLY A 71 2.53 -12.05 5.08
C GLY A 71 3.23 -10.80 5.61
N MET A 72 2.50 -9.69 5.71
CA MET A 72 3.03 -8.41 6.17
C MET A 72 2.20 -7.84 7.32
N LEU A 73 2.89 -7.23 8.29
CA LEU A 73 2.29 -6.46 9.36
C LEU A 73 2.45 -4.95 9.10
N GLY A 74 1.35 -4.20 9.05
CA GLY A 74 1.35 -2.74 9.02
C GLY A 74 1.57 -2.18 10.42
N CYS A 75 2.75 -1.66 10.68
CA CYS A 75 3.16 -1.21 12.00
C CYS A 75 3.14 0.31 12.18
N GLY A 76 2.74 1.08 11.17
CA GLY A 76 2.79 2.56 11.22
C GLY A 76 2.01 3.20 12.38
N MET A 77 1.07 2.49 13.01
CA MET A 77 0.31 2.94 14.18
C MET A 77 0.48 2.02 15.41
N ARG A 78 1.46 1.12 15.40
CA ARG A 78 1.77 0.24 16.54
C ARG A 78 2.92 0.84 17.36
N SER A 79 2.81 0.85 18.67
CA SER A 79 3.94 1.16 19.53
C SER A 79 5.05 0.11 19.38
N PRO A 80 6.30 0.40 19.75
CA PRO A 80 7.38 -0.59 19.76
C PRO A 80 7.02 -1.89 20.49
N ALA A 81 6.32 -1.80 21.62
CA ALA A 81 5.84 -2.96 22.37
C ALA A 81 4.81 -3.77 21.57
N ALA A 82 3.81 -3.11 20.97
CA ALA A 82 2.80 -3.77 20.14
C ALA A 82 3.41 -4.37 18.85
N MET A 83 4.49 -3.81 18.32
CA MET A 83 5.26 -4.40 17.23
C MET A 83 5.91 -5.72 17.65
N ALA A 84 6.53 -5.74 18.84
CA ALA A 84 7.17 -6.94 19.39
C ALA A 84 6.15 -8.06 19.67
N GLU A 85 5.01 -7.72 20.26
CA GLU A 85 3.90 -8.66 20.50
C GLU A 85 3.36 -9.24 19.19
N ALA A 86 3.13 -8.39 18.17
CA ALA A 86 2.63 -8.86 16.88
C ALA A 86 3.65 -9.76 16.16
N ALA A 87 4.94 -9.42 16.18
CA ALA A 87 5.99 -10.26 15.60
C ALA A 87 6.13 -11.61 16.33
N ALA A 88 6.05 -11.63 17.66
CA ALA A 88 6.05 -12.85 18.45
C ALA A 88 4.83 -13.74 18.11
N ALA A 89 3.65 -13.13 17.98
CA ALA A 89 2.42 -13.86 17.62
C ALA A 89 2.47 -14.47 16.22
N VAL A 90 3.14 -13.84 15.23
CA VAL A 90 3.39 -14.48 13.93
C VAL A 90 4.32 -15.67 14.08
N ARG A 91 5.46 -15.50 14.78
CA ARG A 91 6.46 -16.57 14.98
C ARG A 91 5.93 -17.78 15.75
N GLN A 92 4.92 -17.61 16.59
CA GLN A 92 4.23 -18.72 17.25
C GLN A 92 3.37 -19.55 16.29
N GLN A 93 2.96 -19.00 15.14
CA GLN A 93 2.07 -19.65 14.19
C GLN A 93 2.79 -20.17 12.94
N THR A 94 3.99 -19.68 12.63
CA THR A 94 4.75 -20.11 11.44
C THR A 94 6.24 -19.80 11.59
N ASP A 95 7.08 -20.69 11.05
CA ASP A 95 8.53 -20.48 10.88
C ASP A 95 8.86 -19.81 9.54
N ARG A 96 7.85 -19.55 8.72
CA ARG A 96 8.03 -18.92 7.41
C ARG A 96 8.32 -17.41 7.54
N PRO A 97 9.03 -16.82 6.56
CA PRO A 97 9.35 -15.40 6.57
C PRO A 97 8.09 -14.54 6.55
N PHE A 98 8.14 -13.42 7.26
CA PHE A 98 7.13 -12.37 7.21
C PHE A 98 7.80 -11.00 7.19
N GLY A 99 7.04 -9.96 6.84
CA GLY A 99 7.54 -8.60 6.81
C GLY A 99 6.79 -7.66 7.74
N MET A 100 7.41 -6.51 8.02
CA MET A 100 6.83 -5.41 8.81
C MET A 100 7.00 -4.11 8.06
N ASN A 101 5.97 -3.25 8.12
CA ASN A 101 5.95 -1.96 7.43
C ASN A 101 5.89 -0.80 8.43
N LEU A 102 6.69 0.24 8.19
CA LEU A 102 6.63 1.50 8.91
C LEU A 102 6.28 2.67 7.97
N PHE A 103 5.72 3.73 8.57
CA PHE A 103 5.55 5.02 7.92
C PHE A 103 6.74 5.92 8.25
N VAL A 104 7.48 6.33 7.22
CA VAL A 104 8.58 7.29 7.40
C VAL A 104 7.98 8.69 7.52
N GLN A 105 7.94 9.21 8.73
CA GLN A 105 7.30 10.48 9.06
C GLN A 105 7.92 11.11 10.29
N ALA A 106 7.88 12.43 10.35
CA ALA A 106 8.20 13.18 11.56
C ALA A 106 6.97 13.31 12.47
N THR A 107 7.18 13.38 13.77
CA THR A 107 6.12 13.73 14.71
C THR A 107 5.76 15.21 14.52
N PRO A 108 4.48 15.53 14.19
CA PRO A 108 4.09 16.90 13.92
C PRO A 108 3.92 17.71 15.21
N ASN A 109 4.06 19.03 15.07
CA ASN A 109 3.70 19.99 16.08
C ASN A 109 2.71 21.00 15.49
N PRO A 110 1.41 20.64 15.35
CA PRO A 110 0.41 21.52 14.74
C PRO A 110 0.13 22.72 15.65
N ASP A 111 -0.14 23.88 15.03
CA ASP A 111 -0.60 25.05 15.76
C ASP A 111 -2.02 24.85 16.33
N GLU A 112 -2.33 25.56 17.42
CA GLU A 112 -3.60 25.42 18.12
C GLU A 112 -4.81 25.81 17.26
N ALA A 113 -4.69 26.84 16.42
CA ALA A 113 -5.78 27.29 15.57
C ALA A 113 -6.15 26.23 14.52
N THR A 114 -5.15 25.57 13.93
CA THR A 114 -5.35 24.44 12.99
C THR A 114 -6.09 23.29 13.67
N VAL A 115 -5.70 22.92 14.88
CA VAL A 115 -6.34 21.83 15.63
C VAL A 115 -7.77 22.19 16.00
N GLN A 116 -7.98 23.40 16.53
CA GLN A 116 -9.31 23.86 16.93
C GLN A 116 -10.27 23.93 15.74
N ALA A 117 -9.86 24.50 14.61
CA ALA A 117 -10.67 24.56 13.40
C ALA A 117 -11.04 23.17 12.85
N ALA A 118 -10.11 22.20 12.97
CA ALA A 118 -10.37 20.81 12.58
C ALA A 118 -11.38 20.13 13.54
N MET A 119 -11.27 20.36 14.84
CA MET A 119 -12.23 19.84 15.83
C MET A 119 -13.64 20.42 15.62
N GLU A 120 -13.74 21.72 15.35
CA GLU A 120 -15.02 22.38 15.02
C GLU A 120 -15.67 21.78 13.76
N ARG A 121 -14.88 21.55 12.72
CA ARG A 121 -15.34 20.90 11.47
C ARG A 121 -15.83 19.46 11.71
N LEU A 122 -15.20 18.72 12.61
CA LEU A 122 -15.58 17.35 12.94
C LEU A 122 -16.73 17.25 13.96
N ALA A 123 -17.05 18.33 14.67
CA ALA A 123 -18.04 18.30 15.76
C ALA A 123 -19.42 17.78 15.32
N PRO A 124 -19.99 18.15 14.17
CA PRO A 124 -21.27 17.59 13.72
C PRO A 124 -21.22 16.06 13.55
N LEU A 125 -20.14 15.54 12.96
CA LEU A 125 -19.97 14.09 12.75
C LEU A 125 -19.78 13.33 14.06
N TYR A 126 -19.11 13.93 15.04
CA TYR A 126 -19.00 13.37 16.38
C TYR A 126 -20.36 13.34 17.08
N ALA A 127 -21.17 14.40 16.94
CA ALA A 127 -22.50 14.49 17.53
C ALA A 127 -23.45 13.41 16.98
N GLU A 128 -23.35 13.04 15.70
CA GLU A 128 -24.11 11.94 15.10
C GLU A 128 -23.85 10.58 15.77
N LEU A 129 -22.70 10.41 16.42
CA LEU A 129 -22.31 9.21 17.17
C LEU A 129 -22.50 9.36 18.68
N GLY A 130 -23.09 10.48 19.14
CA GLY A 130 -23.27 10.79 20.55
C GLY A 130 -21.99 11.19 21.28
N LEU A 131 -21.01 11.72 20.57
CA LEU A 131 -19.69 12.09 21.10
C LEU A 131 -19.39 13.58 20.91
N GLN A 132 -18.33 14.02 21.58
CA GLN A 132 -17.71 15.33 21.35
C GLN A 132 -16.27 15.12 20.90
N PRO A 133 -15.73 15.96 20.00
CA PRO A 133 -14.32 15.92 19.62
C PRO A 133 -13.44 16.13 20.85
N GLN A 134 -12.37 15.34 20.93
CA GLN A 134 -11.36 15.49 21.97
C GLN A 134 -10.00 15.63 21.32
N ARG A 135 -9.15 16.51 21.88
CA ARG A 135 -7.77 16.64 21.44
C ARG A 135 -7.00 15.36 21.76
N PRO A 136 -6.37 14.71 20.77
CA PRO A 136 -5.52 13.58 21.03
C PRO A 136 -4.32 13.95 21.91
N THR A 137 -3.90 13.04 22.77
CA THR A 137 -2.68 13.20 23.60
C THR A 137 -1.41 12.96 22.80
N GLN A 138 -1.52 12.26 21.67
CA GLN A 138 -0.43 11.91 20.76
C GLN A 138 -0.91 11.94 19.31
N TRP A 139 -0.11 12.48 18.40
CA TRP A 139 -0.46 12.57 16.99
C TRP A 139 -0.10 11.31 16.20
N CYS A 140 1.04 10.71 16.50
CA CYS A 140 1.52 9.44 15.92
C CYS A 140 2.53 8.79 16.85
N GLU A 141 2.91 7.56 16.56
CA GLU A 141 4.06 6.91 17.17
C GLU A 141 5.37 7.59 16.72
N ASP A 142 6.39 7.54 17.58
CA ASP A 142 7.72 8.05 17.24
C ASP A 142 8.42 7.10 16.25
N PHE A 143 8.74 7.61 15.06
CA PHE A 143 9.38 6.82 14.01
C PHE A 143 10.74 6.28 14.42
N ALA A 144 11.55 7.07 15.16
CA ALA A 144 12.87 6.61 15.58
C ALA A 144 12.77 5.41 16.54
N ALA A 145 11.84 5.48 17.50
CA ALA A 145 11.59 4.37 18.42
C ALA A 145 11.04 3.13 17.70
N GLN A 146 10.13 3.31 16.72
CA GLN A 146 9.63 2.20 15.90
C GLN A 146 10.74 1.59 15.03
N PHE A 147 11.62 2.42 14.46
CA PHE A 147 12.75 1.96 13.64
C PHE A 147 13.73 1.12 14.47
N GLU A 148 14.08 1.55 15.69
CA GLU A 148 14.92 0.76 16.61
C GLU A 148 14.28 -0.59 16.94
N ALA A 149 12.98 -0.61 17.21
CA ALA A 149 12.23 -1.85 17.44
C ALA A 149 12.26 -2.76 16.20
N LEU A 150 12.06 -2.20 15.00
CA LEU A 150 12.10 -2.96 13.75
C LEU A 150 13.47 -3.62 13.53
N VAL A 151 14.57 -2.88 13.73
CA VAL A 151 15.94 -3.40 13.65
C VAL A 151 16.17 -4.53 14.67
N ALA A 152 15.68 -4.38 15.90
CA ALA A 152 15.80 -5.41 16.94
C ALA A 152 14.96 -6.66 16.65
N LEU A 153 13.77 -6.49 16.06
CA LEU A 153 12.83 -7.57 15.74
C LEU A 153 13.26 -8.40 14.53
N ARG A 154 14.09 -7.87 13.63
CA ARG A 154 14.66 -8.60 12.50
C ARG A 154 13.63 -9.38 11.66
N PRO A 155 12.58 -8.75 11.11
CA PRO A 155 11.72 -9.41 10.15
C PRO A 155 12.52 -9.73 8.88
N ALA A 156 12.06 -10.70 8.08
CA ALA A 156 12.69 -11.00 6.80
C ALA A 156 12.63 -9.79 5.84
N VAL A 157 11.55 -9.02 5.93
CA VAL A 157 11.33 -7.81 5.13
C VAL A 157 10.98 -6.63 6.03
N ALA A 158 11.70 -5.53 5.86
CA ALA A 158 11.39 -4.21 6.39
C ALA A 158 10.90 -3.32 5.24
N SER A 159 9.63 -2.94 5.23
CA SER A 159 9.08 -2.08 4.17
C SER A 159 8.69 -0.70 4.68
N PHE A 160 8.72 0.29 3.78
CA PHE A 160 8.53 1.68 4.16
C PHE A 160 7.60 2.42 3.18
N THR A 161 6.80 3.32 3.74
CA THR A 161 5.83 4.14 3.02
C THR A 161 5.84 5.58 3.56
N PHE A 162 5.41 6.56 2.79
CA PHE A 162 5.25 8.00 3.11
C PHE A 162 6.52 8.84 3.06
N GLY A 163 7.68 8.25 3.05
CA GLY A 163 8.97 8.90 2.98
C GLY A 163 10.03 7.91 2.54
N ILE A 164 11.27 8.27 2.74
CA ILE A 164 12.45 7.48 2.35
C ILE A 164 13.44 7.43 3.52
N LEU A 165 14.14 6.32 3.65
CA LEU A 165 15.27 6.17 4.58
C LEU A 165 16.52 6.81 4.02
N ASP A 166 17.46 7.15 4.89
CA ASP A 166 18.84 7.41 4.47
C ASP A 166 19.64 6.10 4.30
N ALA A 167 20.81 6.19 3.64
CA ALA A 167 21.65 5.02 3.37
C ALA A 167 22.18 4.36 4.66
N ALA A 168 22.37 5.11 5.75
CA ALA A 168 22.84 4.55 7.03
C ALA A 168 21.73 3.72 7.69
N GLN A 169 20.48 4.16 7.63
CA GLN A 169 19.31 3.40 8.09
C GLN A 169 19.14 2.10 7.29
N VAL A 170 19.28 2.17 5.95
CA VAL A 170 19.26 0.98 5.08
C VAL A 170 20.37 0.00 5.47
N ALA A 171 21.61 0.47 5.64
CA ALA A 171 22.73 -0.37 6.03
C ALA A 171 22.51 -1.05 7.41
N ARG A 172 21.86 -0.38 8.36
CA ARG A 172 21.50 -0.96 9.66
C ARG A 172 20.50 -2.11 9.52
N LEU A 173 19.51 -1.99 8.65
CA LEU A 173 18.55 -3.05 8.38
C LEU A 173 19.22 -4.24 7.69
N HIS A 174 20.12 -4.00 6.75
CA HIS A 174 20.92 -5.05 6.13
C HIS A 174 21.79 -5.78 7.15
N ALA A 175 22.44 -5.05 8.06
CA ALA A 175 23.22 -5.67 9.15
C ALA A 175 22.35 -6.50 10.10
N ALA A 176 21.05 -6.16 10.23
CA ALA A 176 20.08 -6.95 10.98
C ALA A 176 19.54 -8.16 10.19
N GLY A 177 19.90 -8.32 8.90
CA GLY A 177 19.44 -9.39 8.03
C GLY A 177 18.07 -9.14 7.37
N CYS A 178 17.58 -7.91 7.34
CA CYS A 178 16.33 -7.54 6.73
C CYS A 178 16.53 -7.12 5.26
N LEU A 179 15.64 -7.56 4.36
CA LEU A 179 15.51 -6.95 3.03
C LEU A 179 14.69 -5.67 3.13
N VAL A 180 15.17 -4.61 2.49
CA VAL A 180 14.52 -3.30 2.52
C VAL A 180 13.66 -3.09 1.28
N VAL A 181 12.36 -2.86 1.48
CA VAL A 181 11.39 -2.59 0.41
C VAL A 181 10.88 -1.15 0.51
N GLY A 182 11.11 -0.35 -0.52
CA GLY A 182 10.61 1.01 -0.62
C GLY A 182 9.33 1.11 -1.46
N THR A 183 8.29 1.78 -0.96
CA THR A 183 7.08 2.06 -1.76
C THR A 183 7.31 3.28 -2.64
N ALA A 184 7.01 3.13 -3.94
CA ALA A 184 7.10 4.19 -4.93
C ALA A 184 5.78 4.34 -5.71
N THR A 185 5.39 5.57 -5.98
CA THR A 185 4.22 5.93 -6.79
C THR A 185 4.61 6.58 -8.12
N THR A 186 5.90 6.85 -8.28
CA THR A 186 6.52 7.42 -9.48
C THR A 186 7.88 6.78 -9.73
N VAL A 187 8.37 6.91 -10.95
CA VAL A 187 9.73 6.47 -11.34
C VAL A 187 10.82 7.22 -10.55
N ALA A 188 10.60 8.50 -10.27
CA ALA A 188 11.55 9.29 -9.48
C ALA A 188 11.72 8.73 -8.07
N GLU A 189 10.63 8.32 -7.44
CA GLU A 189 10.63 7.66 -6.13
C GLU A 189 11.31 6.28 -6.17
N ALA A 190 11.06 5.50 -7.24
CA ALA A 190 11.73 4.22 -7.43
C ALA A 190 13.26 4.37 -7.53
N ARG A 191 13.74 5.35 -8.31
CA ARG A 191 15.16 5.68 -8.40
C ARG A 191 15.74 6.14 -7.07
N ALA A 192 15.01 6.98 -6.32
CA ALA A 192 15.47 7.43 -5.01
C ALA A 192 15.66 6.25 -4.05
N TRP A 193 14.75 5.29 -4.01
CA TRP A 193 14.90 4.07 -3.22
C TRP A 193 16.09 3.22 -3.64
N ALA A 194 16.32 3.04 -4.96
CA ALA A 194 17.50 2.34 -5.45
C ALA A 194 18.81 3.05 -5.05
N GLN A 195 18.84 4.38 -5.09
CA GLN A 195 20.01 5.19 -4.75
C GLN A 195 20.41 5.09 -3.27
N VAL A 196 19.44 4.98 -2.34
CA VAL A 196 19.75 4.80 -0.91
C VAL A 196 20.07 3.35 -0.54
N GLY A 197 20.04 2.43 -1.53
CA GLY A 197 20.42 1.03 -1.35
C GLY A 197 19.29 0.11 -0.95
N ALA A 198 18.02 0.45 -1.20
CA ALA A 198 16.91 -0.49 -1.02
C ALA A 198 17.10 -1.75 -1.89
N ASP A 199 16.63 -2.89 -1.41
CA ASP A 199 16.71 -4.17 -2.13
C ASP A 199 15.63 -4.33 -3.19
N VAL A 200 14.48 -3.70 -2.98
CA VAL A 200 13.27 -3.89 -3.79
C VAL A 200 12.44 -2.61 -3.80
N VAL A 201 11.81 -2.31 -4.93
CA VAL A 201 10.79 -1.26 -5.04
C VAL A 201 9.41 -1.90 -5.15
N CYS A 202 8.47 -1.43 -4.33
CA CYS A 202 7.04 -1.70 -4.50
C CYS A 202 6.41 -0.55 -5.30
N ALA A 203 6.20 -0.75 -6.60
CA ALA A 203 5.54 0.19 -7.50
C ALA A 203 4.02 0.15 -7.27
N SER A 204 3.49 1.17 -6.58
CA SER A 204 2.10 1.24 -6.16
C SER A 204 1.29 2.17 -7.06
N GLY A 205 0.48 1.59 -7.95
CA GLY A 205 -0.40 2.31 -8.86
C GLY A 205 -1.57 3.01 -8.15
N THR A 206 -2.21 3.95 -8.85
CA THR A 206 -3.32 4.75 -8.29
C THR A 206 -4.57 3.93 -7.96
N GLU A 207 -4.68 2.71 -8.48
CA GLU A 207 -5.77 1.76 -8.20
C GLU A 207 -5.69 1.16 -6.79
N ALA A 208 -4.53 1.28 -6.13
CA ALA A 208 -4.32 0.72 -4.80
C ALA A 208 -5.26 1.33 -3.76
N GLY A 209 -5.76 0.49 -2.85
CA GLY A 209 -6.52 0.91 -1.67
C GLY A 209 -5.62 1.48 -0.57
N GLY A 210 -6.21 2.24 0.33
CA GLY A 210 -5.50 2.92 1.41
C GLY A 210 -4.67 4.11 0.92
N HIS A 211 -3.70 4.50 1.73
CA HIS A 211 -2.93 5.72 1.53
C HIS A 211 -2.00 5.64 0.31
N ARG A 212 -1.97 6.73 -0.46
CA ARG A 212 -0.92 6.93 -1.47
C ARG A 212 0.43 7.14 -0.79
N GLY A 213 1.42 6.38 -1.24
CA GLY A 213 2.77 6.42 -0.69
C GLY A 213 3.64 7.60 -1.14
N THR A 214 3.14 8.45 -2.03
CA THR A 214 3.87 9.56 -2.67
C THR A 214 4.67 10.39 -1.66
N PHE A 215 5.96 10.55 -1.90
CA PHE A 215 6.86 11.34 -1.05
C PHE A 215 7.75 12.32 -1.81
N LEU A 216 7.81 12.21 -3.14
CA LEU A 216 8.49 13.16 -4.02
C LEU A 216 7.50 13.80 -5.00
N GLY A 217 7.54 15.13 -5.08
CA GLY A 217 6.74 15.90 -6.04
C GLY A 217 5.27 16.07 -5.63
N ASP A 218 4.48 16.51 -6.59
CA ASP A 218 3.06 16.80 -6.40
C ASP A 218 2.23 15.53 -6.41
N PHE A 219 1.28 15.44 -5.47
CA PHE A 219 0.40 14.29 -5.36
C PHE A 219 -0.47 14.10 -6.61
N THR A 220 -1.03 15.17 -7.17
CA THR A 220 -1.94 15.08 -8.33
C THR A 220 -1.21 14.55 -9.56
N ALA A 221 0.04 14.98 -9.77
CA ALA A 221 0.89 14.50 -10.85
C ALA A 221 1.34 13.03 -10.66
N SER A 222 1.30 12.50 -9.43
CA SER A 222 1.73 11.13 -9.11
C SER A 222 0.64 10.06 -9.28
N GLN A 223 -0.52 10.41 -9.88
CA GLN A 223 -1.64 9.48 -10.10
C GLN A 223 -1.40 8.57 -11.30
N VAL A 224 -0.31 7.79 -11.25
CA VAL A 224 0.05 6.84 -12.32
C VAL A 224 -0.59 5.49 -12.04
N GLY A 225 -1.29 4.92 -13.03
CA GLY A 225 -1.90 3.59 -12.96
C GLY A 225 -0.87 2.47 -12.97
N THR A 226 -1.19 1.32 -12.38
CA THR A 226 -0.29 0.16 -12.22
C THR A 226 0.29 -0.32 -13.54
N LEU A 227 -0.55 -0.42 -14.59
CA LEU A 227 -0.14 -0.85 -15.92
C LEU A 227 0.92 0.06 -16.56
N ALA A 228 0.87 1.37 -16.29
CA ALA A 228 1.85 2.33 -16.79
C ALA A 228 3.06 2.48 -15.88
N LEU A 229 2.87 2.37 -14.55
CA LEU A 229 3.93 2.61 -13.57
C LEU A 229 4.96 1.48 -13.54
N VAL A 230 4.49 0.23 -13.51
CA VAL A 230 5.34 -0.95 -13.30
C VAL A 230 6.45 -1.07 -14.34
N PRO A 231 6.18 -1.08 -15.67
CA PRO A 231 7.24 -1.23 -16.66
C PRO A 231 8.23 -0.07 -16.63
N GLN A 232 7.76 1.16 -16.39
CA GLN A 232 8.65 2.31 -16.28
C GLN A 232 9.56 2.23 -15.05
N CYS A 233 9.09 1.68 -13.93
CA CYS A 233 9.95 1.41 -12.77
C CYS A 233 10.96 0.31 -13.08
N VAL A 234 10.52 -0.79 -13.71
CA VAL A 234 11.40 -1.90 -14.12
C VAL A 234 12.54 -1.44 -15.02
N ASP A 235 12.24 -0.56 -15.99
CA ASP A 235 13.24 -0.01 -16.91
C ASP A 235 14.18 1.01 -16.24
N ALA A 236 13.77 1.60 -15.12
CA ALA A 236 14.46 2.71 -14.48
C ALA A 236 15.40 2.32 -13.34
N VAL A 237 15.30 1.09 -12.80
CA VAL A 237 16.11 0.62 -11.67
C VAL A 237 16.63 -0.79 -11.93
N ASP A 238 17.81 -1.10 -11.37
CA ASP A 238 18.44 -2.43 -11.48
C ASP A 238 17.98 -3.40 -10.37
N ILE A 239 17.23 -2.91 -9.38
CA ILE A 239 16.69 -3.73 -8.28
C ILE A 239 15.30 -4.27 -8.64
N PRO A 240 14.90 -5.43 -8.07
CA PRO A 240 13.59 -6.03 -8.30
C PRO A 240 12.42 -5.08 -8.04
N VAL A 241 11.36 -5.19 -8.85
CA VAL A 241 10.11 -4.44 -8.69
C VAL A 241 8.97 -5.38 -8.31
N ILE A 242 8.20 -5.00 -7.29
CA ILE A 242 6.93 -5.58 -6.90
C ILE A 242 5.81 -4.67 -7.43
N ALA A 243 4.78 -5.24 -8.05
CA ALA A 243 3.61 -4.49 -8.50
C ALA A 243 2.52 -4.46 -7.41
N ALA A 244 1.93 -3.29 -7.15
CA ALA A 244 0.80 -3.15 -6.24
C ALA A 244 -0.27 -2.21 -6.82
N GLY A 245 -1.54 -2.51 -6.56
CA GLY A 245 -2.70 -1.72 -7.01
C GLY A 245 -3.56 -2.44 -8.05
N GLY A 246 -4.85 -2.62 -7.74
CA GLY A 246 -5.82 -3.24 -8.64
C GLY A 246 -5.70 -4.74 -8.88
N ILE A 247 -4.70 -5.40 -8.32
CA ILE A 247 -4.44 -6.84 -8.53
C ILE A 247 -5.28 -7.65 -7.54
N MET A 248 -6.18 -8.51 -8.06
CA MET A 248 -7.16 -9.24 -7.25
C MET A 248 -7.18 -10.74 -7.53
N ASP A 249 -6.60 -11.20 -8.65
CA ASP A 249 -6.60 -12.60 -9.08
C ASP A 249 -5.33 -12.99 -9.85
N GLY A 250 -5.24 -14.26 -10.28
CA GLY A 250 -4.07 -14.78 -10.99
C GLY A 250 -3.82 -14.15 -12.35
N ARG A 251 -4.83 -13.56 -13.00
CA ARG A 251 -4.66 -12.81 -14.27
C ARG A 251 -3.85 -11.56 -14.04
N GLY A 252 -4.16 -10.82 -12.92
CA GLY A 252 -3.42 -9.64 -12.53
C GLY A 252 -1.97 -9.96 -12.12
N ILE A 253 -1.74 -11.12 -11.48
CA ILE A 253 -0.38 -11.58 -11.15
C ILE A 253 0.43 -11.84 -12.43
N ALA A 254 -0.14 -12.59 -13.40
CA ALA A 254 0.52 -12.87 -14.66
C ALA A 254 0.79 -11.60 -15.49
N ALA A 255 -0.17 -10.66 -15.52
CA ALA A 255 -0.01 -9.38 -16.20
C ALA A 255 1.11 -8.54 -15.57
N ALA A 256 1.19 -8.48 -14.24
CA ALA A 256 2.27 -7.77 -13.55
C ALA A 256 3.65 -8.36 -13.88
N GLN A 257 3.75 -9.69 -13.97
CA GLN A 257 4.99 -10.35 -14.39
C GLN A 257 5.34 -10.09 -15.86
N ALA A 258 4.35 -10.05 -16.74
CA ALA A 258 4.56 -9.66 -18.14
C ALA A 258 5.08 -8.21 -18.28
N LEU A 259 4.75 -7.34 -17.33
CA LEU A 259 5.30 -5.97 -17.22
C LEU A 259 6.69 -5.92 -16.55
N GLY A 260 7.26 -7.05 -16.15
CA GLY A 260 8.59 -7.16 -15.54
C GLY A 260 8.62 -7.19 -14.01
N ALA A 261 7.49 -7.13 -13.31
CA ALA A 261 7.46 -7.29 -11.86
C ALA A 261 7.82 -8.73 -11.46
N GLN A 262 8.58 -8.89 -10.37
CA GLN A 262 8.99 -10.21 -9.89
C GLN A 262 8.01 -10.80 -8.86
N ALA A 263 7.17 -9.96 -8.25
CA ALA A 263 6.09 -10.37 -7.35
C ALA A 263 4.99 -9.30 -7.36
N VAL A 264 3.86 -9.61 -6.72
CA VAL A 264 2.76 -8.68 -6.53
C VAL A 264 2.45 -8.48 -5.06
N GLN A 265 2.05 -7.25 -4.68
CA GLN A 265 1.54 -6.95 -3.36
C GLN A 265 0.04 -6.64 -3.45
N MET A 266 -0.77 -7.42 -2.74
CA MET A 266 -2.22 -7.38 -2.77
C MET A 266 -2.77 -7.04 -1.38
N GLY A 267 -3.48 -5.92 -1.23
CA GLY A 267 -4.11 -5.52 0.03
C GLY A 267 -5.58 -5.92 0.05
N THR A 268 -6.39 -5.29 -0.79
CA THR A 268 -7.85 -5.44 -0.84
C THR A 268 -8.31 -6.89 -0.99
N ALA A 269 -7.56 -7.70 -1.73
CA ALA A 269 -7.86 -9.13 -1.90
C ALA A 269 -7.89 -9.90 -0.56
N PHE A 270 -7.06 -9.51 0.41
CA PHE A 270 -6.94 -10.16 1.71
C PHE A 270 -7.83 -9.54 2.80
N LEU A 271 -8.50 -8.41 2.54
CA LEU A 271 -9.35 -7.74 3.54
C LEU A 271 -10.54 -8.60 3.98
N ALA A 272 -11.15 -9.34 3.05
CA ALA A 272 -12.32 -10.18 3.34
C ALA A 272 -11.97 -11.53 3.99
N CYS A 273 -10.69 -11.88 4.11
CA CYS A 273 -10.27 -13.11 4.80
C CYS A 273 -10.73 -13.12 6.25
N PRO A 274 -11.22 -14.26 6.79
CA PRO A 274 -11.61 -14.37 8.20
C PRO A 274 -10.53 -13.91 9.17
N GLU A 275 -9.25 -14.11 8.84
CA GLU A 275 -8.10 -13.74 9.66
C GLU A 275 -7.81 -12.23 9.68
N SER A 276 -8.43 -11.43 8.80
CA SER A 276 -8.25 -9.97 8.82
C SER A 276 -8.92 -9.33 10.02
N GLY A 277 -8.38 -8.18 10.47
CA GLY A 277 -8.85 -7.45 11.65
C GLY A 277 -10.07 -6.54 11.41
N ILE A 278 -10.67 -6.54 10.22
CA ILE A 278 -11.82 -5.68 9.94
C ILE A 278 -13.11 -6.21 10.60
N GLY A 279 -13.97 -5.29 11.06
CA GLY A 279 -15.24 -5.64 11.66
C GLY A 279 -16.33 -6.05 10.66
N PRO A 280 -17.47 -6.63 11.16
CA PRO A 280 -18.54 -7.13 10.30
C PRO A 280 -19.12 -6.08 9.35
N ALA A 281 -19.31 -4.84 9.80
CA ALA A 281 -19.83 -3.75 8.97
C ALA A 281 -18.91 -3.43 7.79
N TYR A 282 -17.58 -3.45 7.99
CA TYR A 282 -16.63 -3.26 6.91
C TYR A 282 -16.62 -4.45 5.94
N ARG A 283 -16.70 -5.69 6.43
CA ARG A 283 -16.82 -6.89 5.56
C ARG A 283 -18.05 -6.81 4.68
N GLN A 284 -19.19 -6.37 5.24
CA GLN A 284 -20.42 -6.18 4.47
C GLN A 284 -20.27 -5.11 3.40
N ALA A 285 -19.65 -3.96 3.73
CA ALA A 285 -19.38 -2.90 2.77
C ALA A 285 -18.49 -3.38 1.61
N LEU A 286 -17.44 -4.16 1.91
CA LEU A 286 -16.58 -4.76 0.87
C LEU A 286 -17.35 -5.72 -0.04
N ALA A 287 -18.23 -6.57 0.52
CA ALA A 287 -18.99 -7.55 -0.24
C ALA A 287 -20.05 -6.91 -1.18
N GLN A 288 -20.46 -5.68 -0.91
CA GLN A 288 -21.44 -4.93 -1.70
C GLN A 288 -20.80 -3.96 -2.71
N ALA A 289 -19.53 -3.61 -2.51
CA ALA A 289 -18.85 -2.59 -3.31
C ALA A 289 -18.56 -3.05 -4.74
N GLN A 290 -18.69 -2.12 -5.67
CA GLN A 290 -18.39 -2.27 -7.09
C GLN A 290 -17.10 -1.50 -7.45
N ASP A 291 -16.64 -1.65 -8.67
CA ASP A 291 -15.44 -1.00 -9.23
C ASP A 291 -15.48 0.53 -9.19
N THR A 292 -16.68 1.13 -9.26
CA THR A 292 -16.91 2.59 -9.25
C THR A 292 -17.09 3.18 -7.86
N ASP A 293 -17.17 2.38 -6.80
CA ASP A 293 -17.53 2.85 -5.46
C ASP A 293 -16.34 3.39 -4.66
N THR A 294 -15.12 3.37 -5.21
CA THR A 294 -13.94 3.87 -4.51
C THR A 294 -13.51 5.24 -5.00
N ARG A 295 -13.12 6.12 -4.06
CA ARG A 295 -12.57 7.44 -4.34
C ARG A 295 -11.35 7.72 -3.46
N LEU A 296 -10.41 8.53 -3.98
CA LEU A 296 -9.35 9.12 -3.16
C LEU A 296 -9.92 10.20 -2.28
N THR A 297 -9.48 10.26 -1.02
CA THR A 297 -9.89 11.28 -0.06
C THR A 297 -8.82 11.53 0.99
N ARG A 298 -8.84 12.74 1.57
CA ARG A 298 -8.00 13.15 2.70
C ARG A 298 -8.79 13.27 4.01
N VAL A 299 -10.12 13.18 3.97
CA VAL A 299 -11.00 13.54 5.09
C VAL A 299 -10.76 12.74 6.36
N PHE A 300 -10.36 11.46 6.25
CA PHE A 300 -10.10 10.62 7.42
C PHE A 300 -8.73 10.87 8.05
N SER A 301 -7.71 11.10 7.23
CA SER A 301 -6.34 11.03 7.71
C SER A 301 -5.48 12.26 7.41
N GLY A 302 -5.92 13.13 6.50
CA GLY A 302 -5.14 14.27 6.04
C GLY A 302 -4.14 13.94 4.92
N ARG A 303 -4.07 12.67 4.51
CA ARG A 303 -3.27 12.20 3.38
C ARG A 303 -4.15 11.48 2.38
N PRO A 304 -3.98 11.70 1.07
CA PRO A 304 -4.79 11.02 0.07
C PRO A 304 -4.75 9.50 0.23
N ALA A 305 -5.93 8.90 0.34
CA ALA A 305 -6.10 7.46 0.48
C ALA A 305 -7.38 7.02 -0.25
N ARG A 306 -7.34 5.86 -0.90
CA ARG A 306 -8.49 5.31 -1.63
C ARG A 306 -9.33 4.41 -0.72
N GLY A 307 -10.63 4.68 -0.69
CA GLY A 307 -11.60 3.88 0.04
C GLY A 307 -12.98 3.91 -0.60
N ILE A 308 -13.86 3.03 -0.11
CA ILE A 308 -15.28 3.01 -0.48
C ILE A 308 -15.92 4.31 0.01
N VAL A 309 -16.66 4.97 -0.89
CA VAL A 309 -17.33 6.24 -0.59
C VAL A 309 -18.40 6.05 0.49
N ASN A 310 -18.46 6.98 1.43
CA ASN A 310 -19.46 6.98 2.49
C ASN A 310 -19.87 8.39 2.91
N ALA A 311 -20.82 8.49 3.84
CA ALA A 311 -21.40 9.78 4.23
C ALA A 311 -20.36 10.79 4.77
N MET A 312 -19.33 10.35 5.49
CA MET A 312 -18.27 11.24 5.98
C MET A 312 -17.45 11.84 4.81
N MET A 313 -17.16 11.05 3.77
CA MET A 313 -16.49 11.56 2.57
C MET A 313 -17.33 12.58 1.83
N GLU A 314 -18.65 12.36 1.76
CA GLU A 314 -19.58 13.32 1.12
C GLU A 314 -19.74 14.60 1.96
N ALA A 315 -19.92 14.47 3.26
CA ALA A 315 -20.11 15.60 4.17
C ALA A 315 -18.90 16.55 4.20
N LEU A 316 -17.70 16.03 4.07
CA LEU A 316 -16.46 16.81 4.10
C LEU A 316 -15.86 17.09 2.71
N ALA A 317 -16.53 16.74 1.61
CA ALA A 317 -15.98 16.87 0.27
C ALA A 317 -15.58 18.34 -0.08
N ALA A 318 -16.39 19.32 0.31
CA ALA A 318 -16.10 20.74 0.10
C ALA A 318 -15.01 21.31 1.03
N GLU A 319 -14.69 20.60 2.10
CA GLU A 319 -13.71 20.98 3.12
C GLU A 319 -12.39 20.18 3.03
N GLU A 320 -12.26 19.29 2.05
CA GLU A 320 -11.18 18.32 1.95
C GLU A 320 -9.79 18.97 1.91
N ASP A 321 -9.64 20.12 1.27
CA ASP A 321 -8.39 20.86 1.20
C ASP A 321 -8.03 21.58 2.50
N ARG A 322 -9.00 21.70 3.43
CA ARG A 322 -8.82 22.36 4.72
C ARG A 322 -8.54 21.42 5.87
N VAL A 323 -8.58 20.09 5.64
CA VAL A 323 -8.24 19.15 6.69
C VAL A 323 -6.75 19.20 6.99
N PRO A 324 -6.33 19.08 8.26
CA PRO A 324 -4.92 19.06 8.62
C PRO A 324 -4.19 17.91 7.93
N ALA A 325 -2.91 18.11 7.65
CA ALA A 325 -2.08 17.06 7.08
C ALA A 325 -1.96 15.85 8.02
N TYR A 326 -1.73 14.68 7.42
CA TYR A 326 -1.37 13.47 8.16
C TYR A 326 -0.13 13.72 9.04
N PRO A 327 -0.07 13.24 10.29
CA PRO A 327 -1.02 12.37 10.97
C PRO A 327 -2.08 13.10 11.82
N VAL A 328 -2.12 14.43 11.81
CA VAL A 328 -3.00 15.23 12.70
C VAL A 328 -4.47 14.88 12.48
N GLN A 329 -4.95 14.94 11.24
CA GLN A 329 -6.33 14.57 10.91
C GLN A 329 -6.63 13.11 11.28
N ASN A 330 -5.67 12.19 11.04
CA ASN A 330 -5.83 10.78 11.40
C ASN A 330 -6.06 10.59 12.91
N ALA A 331 -5.33 11.32 13.74
CA ALA A 331 -5.49 11.27 15.18
C ALA A 331 -6.82 11.88 15.63
N LEU A 332 -7.21 13.02 15.06
CA LEU A 332 -8.47 13.71 15.34
C LEU A 332 -9.71 12.87 14.96
N THR A 333 -9.66 12.07 13.90
CA THR A 333 -10.79 11.20 13.50
C THR A 333 -10.75 9.82 14.16
N GLY A 334 -9.70 9.50 14.92
CA GLY A 334 -9.49 8.18 15.49
C GLY A 334 -10.62 7.72 16.43
N ALA A 335 -11.05 8.58 17.34
CA ALA A 335 -12.13 8.27 18.28
C ALA A 335 -13.48 8.13 17.56
N LEU A 336 -13.76 9.00 16.59
CA LEU A 336 -14.95 8.93 15.73
C LEU A 336 -15.04 7.57 15.00
N ARG A 337 -13.95 7.16 14.34
CA ARG A 337 -13.91 5.88 13.61
C ARG A 337 -14.06 4.67 14.54
N ARG A 338 -13.47 4.70 15.73
CA ARG A 338 -13.65 3.62 16.74
C ARG A 338 -15.09 3.52 17.22
N ALA A 339 -15.74 4.65 17.51
CA ALA A 339 -17.15 4.67 17.91
C ALA A 339 -18.07 4.18 16.78
N ALA A 340 -17.83 4.60 15.56
CA ALA A 340 -18.57 4.13 14.39
C ALA A 340 -18.42 2.61 14.21
N ALA A 341 -17.21 2.06 14.39
CA ALA A 341 -16.97 0.62 14.34
C ALA A 341 -17.75 -0.13 15.43
N ALA A 342 -17.72 0.38 16.67
CA ALA A 342 -18.46 -0.21 17.79
C ALA A 342 -19.99 -0.18 17.58
N GLN A 343 -20.50 0.83 16.86
CA GLN A 343 -21.92 0.98 16.53
C GLN A 343 -22.29 0.31 15.18
N GLY A 344 -21.37 -0.34 14.48
CA GLY A 344 -21.61 -0.96 13.18
C GLY A 344 -21.94 0.06 12.06
N ARG A 345 -21.55 1.33 12.21
CA ARG A 345 -21.88 2.41 11.27
C ARG A 345 -20.77 2.63 10.23
N THR A 346 -20.97 2.11 9.02
CA THR A 346 -20.02 2.26 7.90
C THR A 346 -19.88 3.71 7.43
N SER A 347 -20.88 4.56 7.70
CA SER A 347 -20.92 5.97 7.30
C SER A 347 -19.73 6.82 7.77
N HIS A 348 -19.04 6.40 8.84
CA HIS A 348 -17.92 7.13 9.44
C HIS A 348 -16.62 6.29 9.52
N LEU A 349 -16.58 5.12 8.86
CA LEU A 349 -15.39 4.26 8.83
C LEU A 349 -14.47 4.66 7.66
N SER A 350 -13.17 4.56 7.86
CA SER A 350 -12.20 4.57 6.77
C SER A 350 -12.20 3.20 6.08
N LEU A 351 -13.08 3.03 5.09
CA LEU A 351 -13.28 1.78 4.36
C LEU A 351 -12.25 1.66 3.23
N TRP A 352 -10.96 1.52 3.58
CA TRP A 352 -9.88 1.49 2.61
C TRP A 352 -9.99 0.29 1.67
N ALA A 353 -10.15 0.54 0.37
CA ALA A 353 -10.22 -0.48 -0.66
C ALA A 353 -9.74 0.09 -2.00
N GLY A 354 -9.07 -0.73 -2.81
CA GLY A 354 -8.66 -0.41 -4.17
C GLY A 354 -9.78 -0.56 -5.18
N GLN A 355 -9.54 -0.14 -6.41
CA GLN A 355 -10.53 -0.19 -7.50
C GLN A 355 -10.95 -1.62 -7.89
N GLY A 356 -10.15 -2.63 -7.55
CA GLY A 356 -10.53 -4.04 -7.73
C GLY A 356 -11.48 -4.59 -6.67
N VAL A 357 -12.09 -3.76 -5.82
CA VAL A 357 -12.89 -4.19 -4.66
C VAL A 357 -14.04 -5.14 -5.01
N GLY A 358 -14.68 -4.99 -6.15
CA GLY A 358 -15.75 -5.90 -6.62
C GLY A 358 -15.31 -7.36 -6.85
N ALA A 359 -14.00 -7.64 -6.82
CA ALA A 359 -13.45 -8.98 -6.95
C ALA A 359 -12.95 -9.58 -5.61
N VAL A 360 -13.34 -9.04 -4.45
CA VAL A 360 -12.99 -9.60 -3.14
C VAL A 360 -13.60 -10.99 -2.95
N ARG A 361 -12.87 -11.84 -2.22
CA ARG A 361 -13.28 -13.22 -1.91
C ARG A 361 -13.15 -13.47 -0.41
N ALA A 362 -14.23 -13.94 0.21
CA ALA A 362 -14.27 -14.27 1.64
C ALA A 362 -13.78 -15.71 1.86
N LEU A 363 -12.50 -15.96 1.57
CA LEU A 363 -11.81 -17.23 1.79
C LEU A 363 -10.83 -17.12 2.94
N PRO A 364 -10.51 -18.21 3.67
CA PRO A 364 -9.35 -18.27 4.53
C PRO A 364 -8.07 -17.88 3.77
N ALA A 365 -7.16 -17.15 4.41
CA ALA A 365 -6.03 -16.54 3.71
C ALA A 365 -5.12 -17.58 3.02
N GLY A 366 -4.90 -18.73 3.66
CA GLY A 366 -4.12 -19.83 3.04
C GLY A 366 -4.81 -20.42 1.82
N GLU A 367 -6.13 -20.57 1.85
CA GLU A 367 -6.93 -21.03 0.71
C GLU A 367 -6.93 -20.00 -0.42
N LEU A 368 -7.08 -18.71 -0.10
CA LEU A 368 -6.97 -17.64 -1.08
C LEU A 368 -5.62 -17.65 -1.79
N VAL A 369 -4.51 -17.84 -1.07
CA VAL A 369 -3.18 -17.95 -1.67
C VAL A 369 -3.10 -19.13 -2.63
N ALA A 370 -3.66 -20.30 -2.28
CA ALA A 370 -3.69 -21.47 -3.16
C ALA A 370 -4.49 -21.20 -4.44
N VAL A 371 -5.69 -20.63 -4.31
CA VAL A 371 -6.55 -20.25 -5.45
C VAL A 371 -5.85 -19.24 -6.36
N LEU A 372 -5.23 -18.21 -5.80
CA LEU A 372 -4.45 -17.21 -6.56
C LEU A 372 -3.29 -17.84 -7.32
N ALA A 373 -2.59 -18.81 -6.71
CA ALA A 373 -1.49 -19.51 -7.34
C ALA A 373 -1.96 -20.40 -8.53
N ASP A 374 -3.09 -21.07 -8.39
CA ASP A 374 -3.65 -21.89 -9.46
C ASP A 374 -4.17 -21.02 -10.62
N GLU A 375 -4.86 -19.94 -10.33
CA GLU A 375 -5.29 -18.95 -11.32
C GLU A 375 -4.10 -18.34 -12.08
N TRP A 376 -3.03 -18.01 -11.34
CA TRP A 376 -1.79 -17.48 -11.91
C TRP A 376 -1.15 -18.48 -12.87
N ARG A 377 -0.96 -19.74 -12.47
CA ARG A 377 -0.41 -20.80 -13.33
C ARG A 377 -1.26 -20.99 -14.59
N ALA A 378 -2.59 -21.00 -14.43
CA ALA A 378 -3.53 -21.11 -15.55
C ALA A 378 -3.43 -19.90 -16.51
N ALA A 379 -3.27 -18.67 -15.97
CA ALA A 379 -3.10 -17.47 -16.79
C ALA A 379 -1.78 -17.52 -17.58
N CYS A 380 -0.67 -17.88 -16.94
CA CYS A 380 0.64 -18.06 -17.60
C CYS A 380 0.57 -19.13 -18.71
N GLY A 381 -0.10 -20.26 -18.45
CA GLY A 381 -0.28 -21.31 -19.45
C GLY A 381 -1.05 -20.84 -20.69
N ARG A 382 -2.10 -20.02 -20.52
CA ARG A 382 -2.84 -19.41 -21.65
C ARG A 382 -1.98 -18.44 -22.46
N LEU A 383 -1.17 -17.62 -21.79
CA LEU A 383 -0.27 -16.69 -22.49
C LEU A 383 0.81 -17.43 -23.28
N ALA A 384 1.39 -18.47 -22.71
CA ALA A 384 2.38 -19.30 -23.40
C ALA A 384 1.81 -20.08 -24.59
N ALA A 385 0.52 -20.49 -24.54
CA ALA A 385 -0.14 -21.17 -25.64
C ALA A 385 -0.60 -20.23 -26.78
N ALA A 386 -0.63 -18.92 -26.52
CA ALA A 386 -1.02 -17.89 -27.51
C ALA A 386 0.20 -17.23 -28.18
N ALA A 387 1.41 -17.46 -27.68
CA ALA A 387 2.68 -16.98 -28.23
C ALA A 387 3.29 -17.99 -29.18
#